data_65cf70878122f2e787b151830797e0c5
#
_entry.id   65cf70878122f2e787b151830797e0c5
#
_cell.length_a   1.000
_cell.length_b   1.000
_cell.length_c   1.000
_cell.angle_alpha   90.00
_cell.angle_beta   90.00
_cell.angle_gamma   90.00
#
_symmetry.space_group_name_H-M   'P 1'
#
loop_
_entity.id
_entity.type
_entity.pdbx_description
1 polymer ?
#
loop_
_entity_poly.entity_id
_entity_poly.type
_entity_poly.pdbx_seq_one_letter_code
_entity_poly.pdbx_strand_id
1 'polypeptide(L)'
;MSTLLSPIKDVHSERRLFLSRVVLAAVVSILLLGLVVARLVQLQVVDHELFAEKSQGNRVRIEPVPPIRGLVFDRKDRVLAENLPAYQLELIPEQVVDIDDTLKRLASINLIEFEDIPRIKDLSRSGPRFKPVTLKFRLTDEEIASFAIQRPRFPGVDFQPRLVRNYPYGEAVAHAVGYVGALSKNDLNRLDPSAYEGTAHTGKTGVENSFESSLHGDVGYRHVVSNALGRQIPADSREMTSSLPIDETPAPGQNVYLSLDLDLQLIATEALDGRRGAVVAIDPWTGEVLALVSAPTF
;
A
#
# COMPACT_ATOMS: atom_id res chain seq x y z
N MET A 1 82.53 -11.75 -57.32
CA MET A 1 82.08 -12.27 -56.02
C MET A 1 80.70 -11.72 -55.75
N SER A 2 79.67 -12.47 -56.14
CA SER A 2 78.29 -12.10 -55.90
C SER A 2 77.75 -13.01 -54.82
N THR A 3 77.60 -12.45 -53.62
CA THR A 3 76.94 -13.11 -52.48
C THR A 3 75.40 -13.08 -52.66
N LEU A 4 74.88 -14.24 -53.01
CA LEU A 4 73.45 -14.49 -53.03
C LEU A 4 72.92 -14.48 -51.61
N LEU A 5 72.22 -13.37 -51.25
CA LEU A 5 71.43 -13.29 -50.06
C LEU A 5 70.23 -14.28 -50.25
N SER A 6 70.25 -15.38 -49.53
CA SER A 6 69.08 -16.24 -49.41
C SER A 6 67.91 -15.50 -48.81
N PRO A 7 66.66 -15.65 -49.29
CA PRO A 7 65.51 -14.98 -48.69
C PRO A 7 65.30 -15.50 -47.28
N ILE A 8 65.33 -14.58 -46.29
CA ILE A 8 65.21 -14.84 -44.86
C ILE A 8 63.75 -15.29 -44.46
N LYS A 9 62.86 -15.33 -45.45
CA LYS A 9 61.45 -15.60 -45.21
C LYS A 9 60.98 -16.87 -45.95
N ASP A 10 60.80 -17.97 -45.19
CA ASP A 10 60.25 -19.22 -45.72
C ASP A 10 58.71 -19.15 -45.73
N VAL A 11 58.12 -18.63 -46.80
CA VAL A 11 56.71 -18.37 -47.00
C VAL A 11 55.89 -19.67 -46.86
N HIS A 12 56.41 -20.82 -47.11
CA HIS A 12 55.68 -22.09 -47.02
C HIS A 12 55.55 -22.58 -45.57
N SER A 13 56.54 -22.40 -44.72
CA SER A 13 56.51 -22.76 -43.31
C SER A 13 55.61 -21.76 -42.50
N GLU A 14 55.71 -20.47 -42.78
CA GLU A 14 54.81 -19.46 -42.19
C GLU A 14 53.35 -19.70 -42.55
N ARG A 15 53.04 -20.03 -43.79
CA ARG A 15 51.67 -20.32 -44.24
C ARG A 15 51.11 -21.58 -43.56
N ARG A 16 51.87 -22.60 -43.31
CA ARG A 16 51.43 -23.81 -42.58
C ARG A 16 51.17 -23.49 -41.12
N LEU A 17 52.07 -22.77 -40.49
CA LEU A 17 51.85 -22.28 -39.06
C LEU A 17 50.65 -21.40 -38.95
N PHE A 18 50.42 -20.49 -39.89
CA PHE A 18 49.24 -19.65 -39.91
C PHE A 18 47.95 -20.46 -40.07
N LEU A 19 47.90 -21.37 -41.05
CA LEU A 19 46.75 -22.24 -41.29
C LEU A 19 46.46 -23.15 -40.09
N SER A 20 47.48 -23.74 -39.44
CA SER A 20 47.25 -24.58 -38.26
C SER A 20 46.67 -23.77 -37.07
N ARG A 21 47.14 -22.53 -36.88
CA ARG A 21 46.57 -21.62 -35.84
C ARG A 21 45.14 -21.21 -36.15
N VAL A 22 44.85 -20.92 -37.43
CA VAL A 22 43.47 -20.56 -37.84
C VAL A 22 42.52 -21.75 -37.66
N VAL A 23 42.97 -22.98 -38.07
CA VAL A 23 42.18 -24.20 -37.87
C VAL A 23 41.96 -24.48 -36.38
N LEU A 24 43.01 -24.35 -35.55
CA LEU A 24 42.90 -24.50 -34.10
C LEU A 24 41.91 -23.48 -33.51
N ALA A 25 42.02 -22.20 -33.87
CA ALA A 25 41.11 -21.16 -33.44
C ALA A 25 39.66 -21.42 -33.87
N ALA A 26 39.47 -21.89 -35.12
CA ALA A 26 38.14 -22.26 -35.61
C ALA A 26 37.54 -23.44 -34.85
N VAL A 27 38.34 -24.48 -34.57
CA VAL A 27 37.87 -25.62 -33.74
C VAL A 27 37.48 -25.20 -32.34
N VAL A 28 38.33 -24.39 -31.69
CA VAL A 28 38.05 -23.87 -30.35
C VAL A 28 36.77 -23.00 -30.36
N SER A 29 36.58 -22.14 -31.35
CA SER A 29 35.38 -21.31 -31.51
C SER A 29 34.11 -22.16 -31.71
N ILE A 30 34.16 -23.20 -32.52
CA ILE A 30 33.06 -24.14 -32.74
C ILE A 30 32.73 -24.91 -31.45
N LEU A 31 33.75 -25.34 -30.70
CA LEU A 31 33.58 -26.03 -29.42
C LEU A 31 32.90 -25.10 -28.39
N LEU A 32 33.34 -23.86 -28.28
CA LEU A 32 32.74 -22.88 -27.40
C LEU A 32 31.29 -22.55 -27.79
N LEU A 33 31.04 -22.40 -29.10
CA LEU A 33 29.68 -22.18 -29.61
C LEU A 33 28.80 -23.41 -29.34
N GLY A 34 29.31 -24.62 -29.54
CA GLY A 34 28.58 -25.84 -29.18
C GLY A 34 28.23 -25.94 -27.71
N LEU A 35 29.13 -25.53 -26.81
CA LEU A 35 28.89 -25.48 -25.38
C LEU A 35 27.80 -24.46 -25.02
N VAL A 36 27.79 -23.29 -25.65
CA VAL A 36 26.74 -22.27 -25.47
C VAL A 36 25.37 -22.79 -25.95
N VAL A 37 25.35 -23.43 -27.14
CA VAL A 37 24.11 -24.01 -27.68
C VAL A 37 23.61 -25.15 -26.78
N ALA A 38 24.49 -26.05 -26.32
CA ALA A 38 24.10 -27.10 -25.38
C ALA A 38 23.51 -26.51 -24.07
N ARG A 39 24.12 -25.46 -23.53
CA ARG A 39 23.58 -24.75 -22.34
C ARG A 39 22.23 -24.09 -22.62
N LEU A 40 22.04 -23.53 -23.79
CA LEU A 40 20.78 -22.92 -24.21
C LEU A 40 19.67 -23.96 -24.34
N VAL A 41 19.95 -25.12 -24.92
CA VAL A 41 19.03 -26.27 -25.02
C VAL A 41 18.67 -26.76 -23.61
N GLN A 42 19.67 -26.92 -22.74
CA GLN A 42 19.41 -27.31 -21.36
C GLN A 42 18.44 -26.32 -20.66
N LEU A 43 18.69 -25.02 -20.74
CA LEU A 43 17.88 -24.01 -20.08
C LEU A 43 16.49 -23.84 -20.70
N GLN A 44 16.35 -23.97 -22.03
CA GLN A 44 15.11 -23.71 -22.75
C GLN A 44 14.23 -24.93 -22.97
N VAL A 45 14.81 -26.13 -22.95
CA VAL A 45 14.07 -27.38 -23.21
C VAL A 45 14.02 -28.26 -21.98
N VAL A 46 15.17 -28.57 -21.35
CA VAL A 46 15.23 -29.49 -20.22
C VAL A 46 14.74 -28.85 -18.94
N ASP A 47 15.21 -27.64 -18.62
CA ASP A 47 14.90 -26.92 -17.41
C ASP A 47 13.78 -25.87 -17.61
N HIS A 48 13.06 -25.93 -18.76
CA HIS A 48 12.04 -24.94 -19.11
C HIS A 48 10.95 -24.80 -18.05
N GLU A 49 10.39 -25.93 -17.60
CA GLU A 49 9.32 -25.94 -16.59
C GLU A 49 9.78 -25.32 -15.27
N LEU A 50 10.99 -25.67 -14.80
CA LEU A 50 11.57 -25.13 -13.58
C LEU A 50 11.77 -23.62 -13.65
N PHE A 51 12.26 -23.11 -14.78
CA PHE A 51 12.48 -21.67 -14.96
C PHE A 51 11.18 -20.92 -15.26
N ALA A 52 10.21 -21.53 -15.92
CA ALA A 52 8.87 -20.99 -16.10
C ALA A 52 8.15 -20.84 -14.75
N GLU A 53 8.20 -21.89 -13.89
CA GLU A 53 7.63 -21.84 -12.54
C GLU A 53 8.29 -20.76 -11.67
N LYS A 54 9.61 -20.68 -11.65
CA LYS A 54 10.34 -19.60 -10.95
C LYS A 54 10.03 -18.22 -11.49
N SER A 55 9.85 -18.09 -12.81
CA SER A 55 9.45 -16.82 -13.44
C SER A 55 8.02 -16.43 -13.07
N GLN A 56 7.09 -17.39 -13.00
CA GLN A 56 5.72 -17.16 -12.57
C GLN A 56 5.68 -16.80 -11.07
N GLY A 57 6.41 -17.53 -10.23
CA GLY A 57 6.49 -17.23 -8.79
C GLY A 57 7.05 -15.84 -8.48
N ASN A 58 7.97 -15.32 -9.32
CA ASN A 58 8.48 -13.95 -9.18
C ASN A 58 7.52 -12.85 -9.67
N ARG A 59 6.49 -13.21 -10.45
CA ARG A 59 5.49 -12.27 -10.98
C ARG A 59 4.27 -12.12 -10.09
N VAL A 60 3.94 -13.16 -9.32
CA VAL A 60 2.79 -13.15 -8.43
C VAL A 60 3.22 -12.59 -7.08
N ARG A 61 2.58 -11.49 -6.66
CA ARG A 61 2.76 -10.89 -5.35
C ARG A 61 1.44 -10.99 -4.60
N ILE A 62 1.51 -11.37 -3.34
CA ILE A 62 0.37 -11.33 -2.42
C ILE A 62 0.26 -9.90 -1.90
N GLU A 63 -0.90 -9.28 -2.11
CA GLU A 63 -1.22 -7.94 -1.61
C GLU A 63 -2.30 -8.06 -0.54
N PRO A 64 -2.04 -7.61 0.71
CA PRO A 64 -3.04 -7.64 1.75
C PRO A 64 -4.16 -6.64 1.45
N VAL A 65 -5.40 -7.09 1.63
CA VAL A 65 -6.62 -6.29 1.49
C VAL A 65 -7.19 -6.05 2.87
N PRO A 66 -7.18 -4.80 3.37
CA PRO A 66 -7.70 -4.51 4.70
C PRO A 66 -9.20 -4.77 4.80
N PRO A 67 -9.68 -5.27 5.94
CA PRO A 67 -11.09 -5.50 6.18
C PRO A 67 -11.86 -4.18 6.37
N ILE A 68 -13.18 -4.25 6.20
CA ILE A 68 -14.08 -3.15 6.56
C ILE A 68 -14.32 -3.22 8.05
N ARG A 69 -14.03 -2.13 8.77
CA ARG A 69 -14.22 -2.04 10.22
C ARG A 69 -15.68 -2.11 10.60
N GLY A 70 -16.03 -2.84 11.68
CA GLY A 70 -17.38 -2.94 12.21
C GLY A 70 -17.95 -1.58 12.64
N LEU A 71 -19.26 -1.46 12.63
CA LEU A 71 -19.98 -0.25 13.08
C LEU A 71 -20.17 -0.26 14.59
N VAL A 72 -20.34 0.92 15.20
CA VAL A 72 -20.68 1.06 16.60
C VAL A 72 -22.08 1.68 16.70
N PHE A 73 -22.97 1.05 17.46
CA PHE A 73 -24.34 1.47 17.66
C PHE A 73 -24.63 1.79 19.13
N ASP A 74 -25.61 2.65 19.36
CA ASP A 74 -26.21 2.84 20.67
C ASP A 74 -27.25 1.74 20.97
N ARG A 75 -27.89 1.80 22.14
CA ARG A 75 -28.94 0.86 22.56
C ARG A 75 -30.23 0.91 21.72
N LYS A 76 -30.40 1.95 20.89
CA LYS A 76 -31.56 2.17 20.00
C LYS A 76 -31.18 2.03 18.53
N ASP A 77 -30.10 1.30 18.20
CA ASP A 77 -29.60 1.06 16.85
C ASP A 77 -29.16 2.33 16.09
N ARG A 78 -28.89 3.45 16.80
CA ARG A 78 -28.34 4.64 16.14
C ARG A 78 -26.83 4.52 15.99
N VAL A 79 -26.35 4.89 14.83
CA VAL A 79 -24.93 4.75 14.47
C VAL A 79 -24.08 5.80 15.20
N LEU A 80 -23.15 5.36 16.04
CA LEU A 80 -22.18 6.21 16.73
C LEU A 80 -20.84 6.31 16.01
N ALA A 81 -20.45 5.25 15.29
CA ALA A 81 -19.27 5.25 14.45
C ALA A 81 -19.51 4.41 13.19
N GLU A 82 -19.20 4.98 12.03
CA GLU A 82 -19.43 4.40 10.71
C GLU A 82 -18.22 4.56 9.78
N ASN A 83 -18.25 3.90 8.63
CA ASN A 83 -17.22 4.04 7.60
C ASN A 83 -17.84 4.76 6.40
N LEU A 84 -17.37 5.96 6.10
CA LEU A 84 -17.81 6.73 4.94
C LEU A 84 -16.75 6.69 3.84
N PRO A 85 -17.16 6.59 2.58
CA PRO A 85 -16.24 6.78 1.48
C PRO A 85 -15.73 8.23 1.47
N ALA A 86 -14.43 8.39 1.51
CA ALA A 86 -13.76 9.67 1.35
C ALA A 86 -12.67 9.53 0.28
N TYR A 87 -12.43 10.60 -0.46
CA TYR A 87 -11.36 10.61 -1.44
C TYR A 87 -10.06 11.06 -0.78
N GLN A 88 -9.01 10.27 -0.99
CA GLN A 88 -7.64 10.61 -0.60
C GLN A 88 -6.87 11.09 -1.81
N LEU A 89 -6.06 12.12 -1.65
CA LEU A 89 -5.11 12.54 -2.67
C LEU A 89 -3.82 11.73 -2.51
N GLU A 90 -3.42 11.02 -3.54
CA GLU A 90 -2.25 10.15 -3.55
C GLU A 90 -1.27 10.59 -4.65
N LEU A 91 0.02 10.41 -4.39
CA LEU A 91 1.10 10.65 -5.35
C LEU A 91 1.90 9.36 -5.54
N ILE A 92 2.13 8.98 -6.79
CA ILE A 92 3.01 7.85 -7.14
C ILE A 92 4.37 8.43 -7.55
N PRO A 93 5.41 8.34 -6.70
CA PRO A 93 6.69 9.01 -6.92
C PRO A 93 7.39 8.66 -8.24
N GLU A 94 7.14 7.47 -8.77
CA GLU A 94 7.73 7.02 -10.03
C GLU A 94 7.16 7.74 -11.25
N GLN A 95 5.91 8.19 -11.18
CA GLN A 95 5.21 8.86 -12.29
C GLN A 95 5.40 10.38 -12.28
N VAL A 96 6.02 10.91 -11.24
CA VAL A 96 6.28 12.34 -11.07
C VAL A 96 7.71 12.67 -11.47
N VAL A 97 7.90 13.62 -12.38
CA VAL A 97 9.23 14.03 -12.89
C VAL A 97 9.98 14.82 -11.80
N ASP A 98 9.31 15.81 -11.20
CA ASP A 98 9.85 16.63 -10.12
C ASP A 98 8.82 16.70 -8.98
N ILE A 99 9.13 16.00 -7.90
CA ILE A 99 8.27 15.93 -6.70
C ILE A 99 8.20 17.30 -6.03
N ASP A 100 9.31 18.04 -5.95
CA ASP A 100 9.37 19.32 -5.26
C ASP A 100 8.51 20.38 -5.97
N ASP A 101 8.59 20.45 -7.30
CA ASP A 101 7.77 21.37 -8.10
C ASP A 101 6.28 20.97 -8.01
N THR A 102 5.99 19.68 -8.12
CA THR A 102 4.62 19.16 -8.05
C THR A 102 3.96 19.48 -6.70
N LEU A 103 4.66 19.27 -5.58
CA LEU A 103 4.13 19.57 -4.24
C LEU A 103 3.90 21.07 -4.05
N LYS A 104 4.82 21.94 -4.51
CA LYS A 104 4.64 23.40 -4.45
C LYS A 104 3.43 23.85 -5.25
N ARG A 105 3.23 23.28 -6.43
CA ARG A 105 2.07 23.60 -7.29
C ARG A 105 0.76 23.10 -6.66
N LEU A 106 0.74 21.92 -6.04
CA LEU A 106 -0.42 21.44 -5.29
C LEU A 106 -0.75 22.36 -4.11
N ALA A 107 0.27 22.83 -3.39
CA ALA A 107 0.09 23.80 -2.31
C ALA A 107 -0.44 25.16 -2.81
N SER A 108 0.02 25.61 -3.99
CA SER A 108 -0.46 26.88 -4.59
C SER A 108 -1.94 26.87 -4.98
N ILE A 109 -2.54 25.69 -5.13
CA ILE A 109 -3.98 25.52 -5.39
C ILE A 109 -4.76 25.05 -4.14
N ASN A 110 -4.15 25.16 -2.95
CA ASN A 110 -4.72 24.83 -1.63
C ASN A 110 -5.17 23.36 -1.46
N LEU A 111 -4.58 22.42 -2.20
CA LEU A 111 -4.85 20.99 -2.03
C LEU A 111 -4.05 20.37 -0.90
N ILE A 112 -2.85 20.90 -0.62
CA ILE A 112 -2.00 20.51 0.52
C ILE A 112 -1.47 21.78 1.18
N GLU A 113 -1.04 21.68 2.43
CA GLU A 113 -0.40 22.79 3.14
C GLU A 113 1.10 22.84 2.83
N PHE A 114 1.68 24.04 2.77
CA PHE A 114 3.13 24.19 2.55
C PHE A 114 3.95 23.53 3.65
N GLU A 115 3.42 23.48 4.87
CA GLU A 115 4.04 22.86 6.04
C GLU A 115 4.17 21.33 5.92
N ASP A 116 3.29 20.68 5.15
CA ASP A 116 3.30 19.24 4.92
C ASP A 116 4.36 18.79 3.88
N ILE A 117 4.87 19.71 3.06
CA ILE A 117 5.80 19.38 1.97
C ILE A 117 7.04 18.60 2.46
N PRO A 118 7.75 18.99 3.53
CA PRO A 118 8.92 18.26 4.01
C PRO A 118 8.56 16.81 4.40
N ARG A 119 7.47 16.61 5.13
CA ARG A 119 6.98 15.31 5.56
C ARG A 119 6.65 14.39 4.38
N ILE A 120 5.91 14.91 3.40
CA ILE A 120 5.52 14.17 2.19
C ILE A 120 6.75 13.78 1.38
N LYS A 121 7.72 14.67 1.26
CA LYS A 121 8.98 14.45 0.57
C LYS A 121 9.80 13.31 1.21
N ASP A 122 9.89 13.29 2.53
CA ASP A 122 10.58 12.22 3.27
C ASP A 122 9.87 10.88 3.11
N LEU A 123 8.53 10.84 3.16
CA LEU A 123 7.75 9.65 2.89
C LEU A 123 7.94 9.14 1.46
N SER A 124 8.00 10.04 0.47
CA SER A 124 8.22 9.69 -0.94
C SER A 124 9.60 9.09 -1.21
N ARG A 125 10.58 9.37 -0.35
CA ARG A 125 11.97 8.86 -0.46
C ARG A 125 12.20 7.58 0.34
N SER A 126 11.44 7.37 1.41
CA SER A 126 11.65 6.25 2.33
C SER A 126 11.06 4.94 1.82
N GLY A 127 10.15 4.96 0.84
CA GLY A 127 9.44 3.80 0.32
C GLY A 127 9.77 3.44 -1.12
N PRO A 128 9.25 2.31 -1.61
CA PRO A 128 9.31 1.96 -3.02
C PRO A 128 8.62 3.02 -3.88
N ARG A 129 9.29 3.50 -4.93
CA ARG A 129 8.81 4.61 -5.76
C ARG A 129 7.50 4.34 -6.51
N PHE A 130 7.13 3.08 -6.69
CA PHE A 130 5.87 2.66 -7.32
C PHE A 130 4.68 2.65 -6.35
N LYS A 131 4.92 2.71 -5.02
CA LYS A 131 3.83 2.77 -4.02
C LYS A 131 3.28 4.18 -3.93
N PRO A 132 1.94 4.33 -3.87
CA PRO A 132 1.33 5.63 -3.65
C PRO A 132 1.66 6.17 -2.26
N VAL A 133 1.90 7.46 -2.18
CA VAL A 133 2.09 8.22 -0.94
C VAL A 133 0.87 9.11 -0.75
N THR A 134 0.19 9.02 0.38
CA THR A 134 -0.98 9.85 0.69
C THR A 134 -0.53 11.27 0.97
N LEU A 135 -1.05 12.21 0.19
CA LEU A 135 -0.82 13.65 0.35
C LEU A 135 -1.84 14.26 1.30
N LYS A 136 -3.12 13.90 1.13
CA LYS A 136 -4.24 14.35 1.96
C LYS A 136 -5.25 13.23 2.15
N PHE A 137 -5.66 12.98 3.40
CA PHE A 137 -6.53 11.85 3.76
C PHE A 137 -8.00 12.04 3.42
N ARG A 138 -8.46 13.28 3.34
CA ARG A 138 -9.87 13.60 3.03
C ARG A 138 -9.93 14.86 2.18
N LEU A 139 -10.42 14.69 0.97
CA LEU A 139 -10.73 15.81 0.07
C LEU A 139 -12.20 16.22 0.26
N THR A 140 -12.47 17.50 0.21
CA THR A 140 -13.83 18.03 0.08
C THR A 140 -14.31 17.90 -1.37
N ASP A 141 -15.62 17.98 -1.59
CA ASP A 141 -16.19 17.92 -2.94
C ASP A 141 -15.67 19.08 -3.84
N GLU A 142 -15.42 20.24 -3.24
CA GLU A 142 -14.84 21.40 -3.92
C GLU A 142 -13.39 21.15 -4.34
N GLU A 143 -12.59 20.52 -3.48
CA GLU A 143 -11.21 20.15 -3.79
C GLU A 143 -11.13 19.07 -4.85
N ILE A 144 -12.02 18.08 -4.80
CA ILE A 144 -12.13 17.04 -5.84
C ILE A 144 -12.46 17.67 -7.18
N ALA A 145 -13.46 18.56 -7.23
CA ALA A 145 -13.84 19.25 -8.46
C ALA A 145 -12.70 20.13 -9.00
N SER A 146 -12.04 20.89 -8.12
CA SER A 146 -10.90 21.74 -8.48
C SER A 146 -9.73 20.92 -9.02
N PHE A 147 -9.39 19.81 -8.37
CA PHE A 147 -8.32 18.93 -8.84
C PHE A 147 -8.69 18.22 -10.13
N ALA A 148 -9.92 17.74 -10.29
CA ALA A 148 -10.38 17.03 -11.50
C ALA A 148 -10.15 17.85 -12.78
N ILE A 149 -10.38 19.17 -12.72
CA ILE A 149 -10.13 20.09 -13.84
C ILE A 149 -8.62 20.20 -14.13
N GLN A 150 -7.79 20.13 -13.11
CA GLN A 150 -6.34 20.34 -13.22
C GLN A 150 -5.54 19.02 -13.30
N ARG A 151 -6.21 17.86 -13.16
CA ARG A 151 -5.59 16.53 -13.18
C ARG A 151 -4.57 16.31 -14.31
N PRO A 152 -4.79 16.76 -15.58
CA PRO A 152 -3.80 16.61 -16.65
C PRO A 152 -2.46 17.34 -16.39
N ARG A 153 -2.43 18.32 -15.48
CA ARG A 153 -1.23 19.09 -15.13
C ARG A 153 -0.39 18.42 -14.03
N PHE A 154 -0.91 17.36 -13.39
CA PHE A 154 -0.28 16.68 -12.27
C PHE A 154 -0.11 15.18 -12.57
N PRO A 155 0.75 14.79 -13.52
CA PRO A 155 1.00 13.39 -13.79
C PRO A 155 1.55 12.70 -12.53
N GLY A 156 1.01 11.52 -12.23
CA GLY A 156 1.39 10.76 -11.02
C GLY A 156 0.69 11.17 -9.74
N VAL A 157 -0.23 12.16 -9.79
CA VAL A 157 -1.12 12.50 -8.67
C VAL A 157 -2.55 12.12 -9.06
N ASP A 158 -3.25 11.45 -8.15
CA ASP A 158 -4.65 11.07 -8.36
C ASP A 158 -5.40 11.03 -7.03
N PHE A 159 -6.73 11.00 -7.08
CA PHE A 159 -7.55 10.76 -5.91
C PHE A 159 -8.16 9.36 -5.96
N GLN A 160 -8.17 8.69 -4.82
CA GLN A 160 -8.69 7.33 -4.67
C GLN A 160 -9.76 7.28 -3.58
N PRO A 161 -10.88 6.59 -3.81
CA PRO A 161 -11.87 6.37 -2.77
C PRO A 161 -11.30 5.42 -1.70
N ARG A 162 -11.40 5.84 -0.43
CA ARG A 162 -11.04 5.04 0.74
C ARG A 162 -12.15 5.14 1.77
N LEU A 163 -12.33 4.09 2.56
CA LEU A 163 -13.22 4.15 3.70
C LEU A 163 -12.51 4.85 4.86
N VAL A 164 -13.12 5.91 5.36
CA VAL A 164 -12.63 6.71 6.50
C VAL A 164 -13.64 6.61 7.63
N ARG A 165 -13.15 6.43 8.87
CA ARG A 165 -13.98 6.36 10.06
C ARG A 165 -14.63 7.72 10.30
N ASN A 166 -15.95 7.72 10.49
CA ASN A 166 -16.77 8.89 10.76
C ASN A 166 -17.54 8.72 12.07
N TYR A 167 -17.65 9.79 12.82
CA TYR A 167 -18.36 9.85 14.09
C TYR A 167 -19.44 10.92 13.98
N PRO A 168 -20.71 10.55 13.67
CA PRO A 168 -21.77 11.52 13.37
C PRO A 168 -22.05 12.51 14.52
N TYR A 169 -21.81 12.07 15.76
CA TYR A 169 -22.07 12.87 16.97
C TYR A 169 -20.78 13.45 17.59
N GLY A 170 -19.64 13.31 16.93
CA GLY A 170 -18.38 13.97 17.24
C GLY A 170 -18.06 14.01 18.73
N GLU A 171 -17.95 15.24 19.24
CA GLU A 171 -17.55 15.51 20.62
C GLU A 171 -18.45 14.88 21.69
N ALA A 172 -19.75 14.74 21.43
CA ALA A 172 -20.70 14.21 22.42
C ALA A 172 -20.40 12.78 22.84
N VAL A 173 -19.80 11.96 21.93
CA VAL A 173 -19.51 10.55 22.17
C VAL A 173 -18.01 10.25 22.23
N ALA A 174 -17.14 11.25 22.07
CA ALA A 174 -15.70 11.09 21.90
C ALA A 174 -15.05 10.29 23.04
N HIS A 175 -15.37 10.57 24.30
CA HIS A 175 -14.78 9.87 25.44
C HIS A 175 -15.27 8.43 25.60
N ALA A 176 -16.51 8.14 25.21
CA ALA A 176 -17.08 6.79 25.30
C ALA A 176 -16.66 5.92 24.08
N VAL A 177 -16.90 6.41 22.88
CA VAL A 177 -16.59 5.69 21.64
C VAL A 177 -15.10 5.71 21.36
N GLY A 178 -14.43 6.82 21.61
CA GLY A 178 -13.03 7.01 21.26
C GLY A 178 -12.84 7.37 19.79
N TYR A 179 -11.64 7.14 19.28
CA TYR A 179 -11.29 7.42 17.90
C TYR A 179 -10.27 6.42 17.32
N VAL A 180 -10.22 6.39 16.01
CA VAL A 180 -9.24 5.62 15.23
C VAL A 180 -8.11 6.54 14.78
N GLY A 181 -6.88 6.11 14.98
CA GLY A 181 -5.69 6.87 14.57
C GLY A 181 -4.64 6.00 13.87
N ALA A 182 -3.62 6.65 13.30
CA ALA A 182 -2.55 5.96 12.59
C ALA A 182 -1.85 4.92 13.47
N LEU A 183 -1.51 3.79 12.88
CA LEU A 183 -0.80 2.70 13.53
C LEU A 183 0.60 3.17 13.94
N SER A 184 0.92 3.09 15.23
CA SER A 184 2.23 3.44 15.77
C SER A 184 3.08 2.20 16.00
N LYS A 185 4.40 2.38 16.18
CA LYS A 185 5.30 1.27 16.55
C LYS A 185 4.89 0.59 17.87
N ASN A 186 4.34 1.35 18.80
CA ASN A 186 3.86 0.79 20.08
C ASN A 186 2.61 -0.07 19.89
N ASP A 187 1.75 0.27 18.95
CA ASP A 187 0.57 -0.54 18.63
C ASP A 187 0.99 -1.88 18.02
N LEU A 188 1.96 -1.86 17.10
CA LEU A 188 2.51 -3.09 16.48
C LEU A 188 3.19 -4.04 17.46
N ASN A 189 3.69 -3.54 18.60
CA ASN A 189 4.24 -4.38 19.66
C ASN A 189 3.15 -5.08 20.49
N ARG A 190 1.94 -4.55 20.50
CA ARG A 190 0.78 -5.05 21.25
C ARG A 190 -0.17 -5.89 20.42
N LEU A 191 -0.29 -5.56 19.12
CA LEU A 191 -1.17 -6.20 18.17
C LEU A 191 -0.37 -7.23 17.36
N ASP A 192 -1.06 -8.21 16.78
CA ASP A 192 -0.44 -9.15 15.85
C ASP A 192 -0.15 -8.44 14.52
N PRO A 193 1.13 -8.27 14.12
CA PRO A 193 1.46 -7.58 12.88
C PRO A 193 0.83 -8.20 11.63
N SER A 194 0.61 -9.52 11.62
CA SER A 194 0.01 -10.22 10.47
C SER A 194 -1.46 -9.86 10.28
N ALA A 195 -2.20 -9.68 11.37
CA ALA A 195 -3.61 -9.27 11.34
C ALA A 195 -3.80 -7.80 10.87
N TYR A 196 -2.73 -6.99 10.88
CA TYR A 196 -2.77 -5.57 10.49
C TYR A 196 -2.03 -5.29 9.17
N GLU A 197 -1.69 -6.33 8.40
CA GLU A 197 -1.10 -6.13 7.08
C GLU A 197 -2.06 -5.34 6.17
N GLY A 198 -1.55 -4.29 5.55
CA GLY A 198 -2.35 -3.39 4.70
C GLY A 198 -3.25 -2.41 5.46
N THR A 199 -3.38 -2.52 6.79
CA THR A 199 -4.16 -1.60 7.63
C THR A 199 -3.27 -0.45 8.11
N ALA A 200 -3.78 0.78 7.97
CA ALA A 200 -3.03 1.98 8.38
C ALA A 200 -3.48 2.56 9.74
N HIS A 201 -4.60 2.11 10.27
CA HIS A 201 -5.26 2.70 11.44
C HIS A 201 -5.68 1.63 12.45
N THR A 202 -5.75 2.03 13.74
CA THR A 202 -6.25 1.23 14.86
C THR A 202 -6.99 2.11 15.87
N GLY A 203 -7.88 1.54 16.67
CA GLY A 203 -8.53 2.24 17.77
C GLY A 203 -7.54 2.69 18.84
N LYS A 204 -7.61 3.97 19.22
CA LYS A 204 -6.67 4.58 20.18
C LYS A 204 -7.23 4.64 21.59
N THR A 205 -8.51 4.96 21.73
CA THR A 205 -9.18 5.17 23.02
C THR A 205 -10.59 4.59 22.98
N GLY A 206 -11.24 4.52 24.13
CA GLY A 206 -12.66 4.17 24.28
C GLY A 206 -13.01 2.79 23.74
N VAL A 207 -14.24 2.66 23.26
CA VAL A 207 -14.79 1.43 22.65
C VAL A 207 -13.96 1.00 21.45
N GLU A 208 -13.51 1.95 20.63
CA GLU A 208 -12.68 1.68 19.44
C GLU A 208 -11.41 0.90 19.80
N ASN A 209 -10.77 1.22 20.94
CA ASN A 209 -9.58 0.50 21.40
C ASN A 209 -9.93 -0.78 22.17
N SER A 210 -10.96 -0.75 23.03
CA SER A 210 -11.32 -1.88 23.88
C SER A 210 -11.89 -3.06 23.10
N PHE A 211 -12.58 -2.78 22.00
CA PHE A 211 -13.19 -3.77 21.09
C PHE A 211 -12.46 -3.86 19.75
N GLU A 212 -11.17 -3.45 19.71
CA GLU A 212 -10.36 -3.45 18.50
C GLU A 212 -10.39 -4.80 17.79
N SER A 213 -10.20 -5.90 18.53
CA SER A 213 -10.17 -7.26 17.97
C SER A 213 -11.48 -7.68 17.29
N SER A 214 -12.61 -7.16 17.77
CA SER A 214 -13.94 -7.44 17.19
C SER A 214 -14.23 -6.49 16.03
N LEU A 215 -13.88 -5.21 16.18
CA LEU A 215 -14.19 -4.16 15.21
C LEU A 215 -13.30 -4.23 13.97
N HIS A 216 -12.04 -4.70 14.08
CA HIS A 216 -11.08 -4.68 12.99
C HIS A 216 -11.46 -5.63 11.85
N GLY A 217 -11.82 -6.87 12.16
CA GLY A 217 -12.04 -7.94 11.18
C GLY A 217 -10.75 -8.62 10.74
N ASP A 218 -10.84 -9.51 9.74
CA ASP A 218 -9.71 -10.30 9.26
C ASP A 218 -9.23 -9.83 7.88
N VAL A 219 -7.91 -9.71 7.74
CA VAL A 219 -7.26 -9.27 6.50
C VAL A 219 -7.45 -10.32 5.42
N GLY A 220 -7.83 -9.90 4.23
CA GLY A 220 -7.83 -10.73 3.04
C GLY A 220 -6.54 -10.59 2.25
N TYR A 221 -6.36 -11.48 1.26
CA TYR A 221 -5.17 -11.48 0.40
C TYR A 221 -5.58 -11.59 -1.06
N ARG A 222 -4.99 -10.75 -1.88
CA ARG A 222 -5.20 -10.74 -3.32
C ARG A 222 -3.88 -11.00 -4.05
N HIS A 223 -3.94 -11.89 -5.03
CA HIS A 223 -2.80 -12.17 -5.89
C HIS A 223 -2.75 -11.15 -7.03
N VAL A 224 -1.69 -10.37 -7.08
CA VAL A 224 -1.46 -9.40 -8.15
C VAL A 224 -0.25 -9.80 -8.96
N VAL A 225 -0.38 -9.71 -10.29
CA VAL A 225 0.75 -9.94 -11.19
C VAL A 225 1.54 -8.64 -11.33
N SER A 226 2.83 -8.69 -11.03
CA SER A 226 3.73 -7.56 -11.20
C SER A 226 4.83 -7.87 -12.22
N ASN A 227 5.31 -6.84 -12.93
CA ASN A 227 6.48 -6.96 -13.79
C ASN A 227 7.79 -6.94 -12.95
N ALA A 228 8.93 -7.12 -13.62
CA ALA A 228 10.25 -7.09 -12.97
C ALA A 228 10.58 -5.77 -12.25
N LEU A 229 9.87 -4.69 -12.54
CA LEU A 229 10.00 -3.39 -11.87
C LEU A 229 9.03 -3.23 -10.69
N GLY A 230 8.21 -4.25 -10.39
CA GLY A 230 7.22 -4.21 -9.30
C GLY A 230 5.91 -3.49 -9.64
N ARG A 231 5.70 -3.10 -10.91
CA ARG A 231 4.44 -2.48 -11.35
C ARG A 231 3.38 -3.55 -11.56
N GLN A 232 2.16 -3.27 -11.10
CA GLN A 232 1.01 -4.15 -11.34
C GLN A 232 0.66 -4.17 -12.83
N ILE A 233 0.41 -5.37 -13.36
CA ILE A 233 -0.08 -5.58 -14.72
C ILE A 233 -1.61 -5.64 -14.62
N PRO A 234 -2.35 -4.82 -15.42
CA PRO A 234 -3.81 -4.88 -15.43
C PRO A 234 -4.33 -6.28 -15.76
N ALA A 235 -5.40 -6.71 -15.10
CA ALA A 235 -6.00 -8.05 -15.23
C ALA A 235 -6.57 -8.37 -16.63
N ASP A 236 -6.56 -7.43 -17.57
CA ASP A 236 -7.02 -7.62 -18.96
C ASP A 236 -6.15 -8.59 -19.78
N SER A 237 -4.97 -8.96 -19.28
CA SER A 237 -4.16 -10.05 -19.83
C SER A 237 -4.70 -11.40 -19.35
N ARG A 238 -5.90 -11.76 -19.78
CA ARG A 238 -6.72 -12.92 -19.32
C ARG A 238 -6.03 -14.29 -19.43
N GLU A 239 -4.97 -14.43 -20.16
CA GLU A 239 -4.27 -15.71 -20.36
C GLU A 239 -3.44 -16.15 -19.14
N MET A 240 -3.08 -15.23 -18.23
CA MET A 240 -2.26 -15.54 -17.06
C MET A 240 -3.06 -15.72 -15.76
N THR A 241 -4.35 -15.42 -15.74
CA THR A 241 -5.16 -15.40 -14.50
C THR A 241 -5.69 -16.78 -14.13
N SER A 242 -5.72 -17.73 -15.05
CA SER A 242 -6.30 -19.07 -14.83
C SER A 242 -5.49 -19.98 -13.90
N SER A 243 -4.25 -19.63 -13.57
CA SER A 243 -3.35 -20.38 -12.69
C SER A 243 -3.06 -19.72 -11.34
N LEU A 244 -3.69 -18.58 -11.05
CA LEU A 244 -3.49 -17.91 -9.77
C LEU A 244 -4.28 -18.62 -8.66
N PRO A 245 -3.73 -18.72 -7.43
CA PRO A 245 -4.49 -19.13 -6.26
C PRO A 245 -5.72 -18.25 -6.05
N ILE A 246 -6.74 -18.80 -5.40
CA ILE A 246 -7.99 -18.10 -5.08
C ILE A 246 -7.65 -16.96 -4.10
N ASP A 247 -8.18 -15.77 -4.37
CA ASP A 247 -8.08 -14.64 -3.46
C ASP A 247 -8.83 -14.94 -2.15
N GLU A 248 -8.19 -14.63 -1.02
CA GLU A 248 -8.87 -14.67 0.28
C GLU A 248 -9.57 -13.32 0.50
N THR A 249 -10.90 -13.37 0.49
CA THR A 249 -11.71 -12.16 0.74
C THR A 249 -11.58 -11.73 2.20
N PRO A 250 -11.37 -10.43 2.49
CA PRO A 250 -11.32 -9.95 3.85
C PRO A 250 -12.67 -10.15 4.56
N ALA A 251 -12.63 -10.59 5.81
CA ALA A 251 -13.83 -10.69 6.64
C ALA A 251 -14.05 -9.34 7.37
N PRO A 252 -15.22 -8.71 7.22
CA PRO A 252 -15.52 -7.44 7.89
C PRO A 252 -15.54 -7.61 9.40
N GLY A 253 -15.18 -6.56 10.13
CA GLY A 253 -15.30 -6.52 11.57
C GLY A 253 -16.75 -6.64 12.06
N GLN A 254 -16.90 -7.14 13.27
CA GLN A 254 -18.22 -7.28 13.91
C GLN A 254 -18.73 -5.92 14.38
N ASN A 255 -20.04 -5.71 14.27
CA ASN A 255 -20.70 -4.54 14.82
C ASN A 255 -20.78 -4.64 16.34
N VAL A 256 -20.61 -3.52 17.03
CA VAL A 256 -20.68 -3.42 18.48
C VAL A 256 -21.90 -2.58 18.87
N TYR A 257 -22.71 -3.10 19.77
CA TYR A 257 -23.90 -2.43 20.32
C TYR A 257 -23.61 -2.05 21.77
N LEU A 258 -23.70 -0.76 22.05
CA LEU A 258 -23.45 -0.21 23.38
C LEU A 258 -24.74 -0.06 24.16
N SER A 259 -24.64 -0.08 25.47
CA SER A 259 -25.72 0.29 26.38
C SER A 259 -26.01 1.80 26.43
N LEU A 260 -25.15 2.61 25.81
CA LEU A 260 -25.31 4.06 25.75
C LEU A 260 -26.64 4.44 25.10
N ASP A 261 -27.33 5.40 25.73
CA ASP A 261 -28.48 6.09 25.17
C ASP A 261 -28.05 7.46 24.66
N LEU A 262 -28.05 7.63 23.35
CA LEU A 262 -27.57 8.84 22.70
C LEU A 262 -28.36 10.09 23.15
N ASP A 263 -29.67 9.96 23.45
CA ASP A 263 -30.48 11.12 23.91
C ASP A 263 -29.99 11.58 25.28
N LEU A 264 -29.74 10.65 26.21
CA LEU A 264 -29.16 10.95 27.51
C LEU A 264 -27.74 11.52 27.38
N GLN A 265 -26.96 10.99 26.47
CA GLN A 265 -25.60 11.46 26.19
C GLN A 265 -25.60 12.92 25.70
N LEU A 266 -26.49 13.26 24.78
CA LEU A 266 -26.62 14.64 24.27
C LEU A 266 -27.12 15.62 25.36
N ILE A 267 -28.15 15.22 26.15
CA ILE A 267 -28.65 16.02 27.27
C ILE A 267 -27.55 16.26 28.30
N ALA A 268 -26.76 15.24 28.64
CA ALA A 268 -25.67 15.36 29.59
C ALA A 268 -24.54 16.28 29.07
N THR A 269 -24.26 16.23 27.76
CA THR A 269 -23.27 17.10 27.10
C THR A 269 -23.74 18.56 27.15
N GLU A 270 -25.01 18.81 26.81
CA GLU A 270 -25.62 20.15 26.86
C GLU A 270 -25.67 20.69 28.29
N ALA A 271 -25.98 19.86 29.28
CA ALA A 271 -26.03 20.25 30.69
C ALA A 271 -24.66 20.70 31.25
N LEU A 272 -23.56 20.21 30.70
CA LEU A 272 -22.22 20.69 31.07
C LEU A 272 -21.92 22.08 30.50
N ASP A 273 -22.56 22.47 29.40
CA ASP A 273 -22.49 23.83 28.82
C ASP A 273 -21.02 24.36 28.73
N GLY A 274 -20.10 23.54 28.24
CA GLY A 274 -18.66 23.86 28.13
C GLY A 274 -17.92 23.94 29.48
N ARG A 275 -18.58 23.70 30.62
CA ARG A 275 -17.89 23.62 31.91
C ARG A 275 -17.11 22.36 32.08
N ARG A 276 -15.98 22.44 32.78
CA ARG A 276 -15.19 21.26 33.13
C ARG A 276 -15.95 20.36 34.09
N GLY A 277 -16.12 19.11 33.72
CA GLY A 277 -16.83 18.13 34.55
C GLY A 277 -17.07 16.83 33.85
N ALA A 278 -17.69 15.90 34.53
CA ALA A 278 -18.10 14.62 33.97
C ALA A 278 -19.49 14.25 34.45
N VAL A 279 -20.25 13.59 33.56
CA VAL A 279 -21.56 13.02 33.89
C VAL A 279 -21.53 11.53 33.53
N VAL A 280 -21.93 10.70 34.50
CA VAL A 280 -22.09 9.25 34.29
C VAL A 280 -23.49 8.87 34.77
N ALA A 281 -24.29 8.28 33.87
CA ALA A 281 -25.60 7.72 34.19
C ALA A 281 -25.50 6.19 34.09
N ILE A 282 -25.89 5.52 35.17
CA ILE A 282 -25.86 4.05 35.27
C ILE A 282 -27.24 3.55 35.61
N ASP A 283 -27.73 2.52 34.93
CA ASP A 283 -28.92 1.79 35.33
C ASP A 283 -28.66 1.02 36.63
N PRO A 284 -29.36 1.32 37.74
CA PRO A 284 -29.08 0.66 39.01
C PRO A 284 -29.46 -0.82 39.05
N TRP A 285 -30.29 -1.28 38.11
CA TRP A 285 -30.78 -2.65 38.05
C TRP A 285 -29.87 -3.57 37.21
N THR A 286 -29.38 -3.06 36.08
CA THR A 286 -28.56 -3.83 35.13
C THR A 286 -27.09 -3.52 35.27
N GLY A 287 -26.71 -2.36 35.82
CA GLY A 287 -25.33 -1.87 35.86
C GLY A 287 -24.87 -1.29 34.52
N GLU A 288 -25.75 -1.17 33.53
CA GLU A 288 -25.43 -0.62 32.24
C GLU A 288 -25.12 0.88 32.31
N VAL A 289 -24.06 1.30 31.59
CA VAL A 289 -23.73 2.72 31.46
C VAL A 289 -24.58 3.31 30.32
N LEU A 290 -25.51 4.19 30.69
CA LEU A 290 -26.44 4.83 29.76
C LEU A 290 -25.89 6.14 29.18
N ALA A 291 -25.07 6.87 29.94
CA ALA A 291 -24.35 8.04 29.47
C ALA A 291 -22.99 8.16 30.13
N LEU A 292 -22.00 8.60 29.37
CA LEU A 292 -20.62 8.85 29.81
C LEU A 292 -20.10 10.08 29.09
N VAL A 293 -20.13 11.22 29.75
CA VAL A 293 -19.67 12.50 29.19
C VAL A 293 -18.55 13.05 30.04
N SER A 294 -17.55 13.61 29.39
CA SER A 294 -16.48 14.37 30.04
C SER A 294 -16.19 15.62 29.22
N ALA A 295 -15.97 16.74 29.89
CA ALA A 295 -15.63 18.01 29.27
C ALA A 295 -14.37 18.60 29.94
N PRO A 296 -13.44 19.24 29.19
CA PRO A 296 -13.49 19.45 27.75
C PRO A 296 -13.24 18.17 26.94
N THR A 297 -13.77 18.14 25.74
CA THR A 297 -13.48 17.08 24.74
C THR A 297 -12.13 17.34 24.07
N PHE A 298 -11.51 16.31 23.55
CA PHE A 298 -10.23 16.40 22.78
C PHE A 298 -10.50 16.52 21.29
#